data_8791081a7c76a90fca37a753cf72d483
#
_entry.id   8791081a7c76a90fca37a753cf72d483
#
_cell.length_a   1.000
_cell.length_b   1.000
_cell.length_c   1.000
_cell.angle_alpha   90.00
_cell.angle_beta   90.00
_cell.angle_gamma   90.00
#
_symmetry.space_group_name_H-M   'P 1'
#
loop_
_entity.id
_entity.type
_entity.pdbx_description
1 polymer ?
#
loop_
_entity_poly.entity_id
_entity_poly.type
_entity_poly.pdbx_seq_one_letter_code
_entity_poly.pdbx_strand_id
1 'polypeptide(L)'
;MFKIEPHIEFESNKNTAYYSLFWSQLEKADKYKITTSVPSVSGLYEIYYEDAEKRLNLLNVAIAWLGGLRSQIRSDIDSDGKSDEVKEILETYSLYYRYTISPSFDSIKDVAWFLNKTYFKDASMSQHSGRFETIYVKEFAPDKIHWV
;
A
#
# COMPACT_ATOMS: atom_id res chain seq x y z
N MET A 1 -7.52 24.73 -5.62
CA MET A 1 -7.82 23.30 -5.56
C MET A 1 -7.09 22.68 -4.36
N PHE A 2 -7.83 22.03 -3.50
CA PHE A 2 -7.24 21.38 -2.32
C PHE A 2 -6.68 20.02 -2.70
N LYS A 3 -5.41 19.81 -2.34
CA LYS A 3 -4.77 18.52 -2.47
C LYS A 3 -4.71 17.88 -1.09
N ILE A 4 -5.39 16.75 -0.93
CA ILE A 4 -5.40 16.04 0.35
C ILE A 4 -4.10 15.27 0.46
N GLU A 5 -3.36 15.51 1.56
CA GLU A 5 -2.14 14.77 1.82
C GLU A 5 -2.45 13.32 2.20
N PRO A 6 -1.61 12.36 1.78
CA PRO A 6 -1.80 10.95 2.14
C PRO A 6 -1.75 10.78 3.65
N HIS A 7 -2.78 10.17 4.22
CA HIS A 7 -2.83 9.88 5.66
C HIS A 7 -3.95 8.90 5.96
N ILE A 8 -3.99 8.42 7.19
CA ILE A 8 -5.02 7.53 7.69
C ILE A 8 -5.76 8.21 8.84
N GLU A 9 -7.08 8.26 8.75
CA GLU A 9 -7.95 8.74 9.83
C GLU A 9 -8.84 7.59 10.30
N PHE A 10 -9.33 7.66 11.54
CA PHE A 10 -10.34 6.71 11.97
C PHE A 10 -11.26 7.29 13.01
N GLU A 11 -12.46 6.70 13.07
CA GLU A 11 -13.44 6.91 14.11
C GLU A 11 -13.80 5.54 14.67
N SER A 12 -14.13 5.48 15.94
CA SER A 12 -14.54 4.22 16.56
C SER A 12 -15.86 4.36 17.27
N ASN A 13 -16.63 3.28 17.26
CA ASN A 13 -17.87 3.16 18.01
C ASN A 13 -17.88 1.77 18.65
N LYS A 14 -17.75 1.74 19.99
CA LYS A 14 -17.62 0.49 20.75
C LYS A 14 -16.42 -0.33 20.22
N ASN A 15 -16.67 -1.52 19.70
CA ASN A 15 -15.62 -2.44 19.25
C ASN A 15 -15.38 -2.37 17.74
N THR A 16 -15.91 -1.34 17.07
CA THR A 16 -15.80 -1.17 15.63
C THR A 16 -15.00 0.08 15.28
N ALA A 17 -14.05 -0.06 14.37
CA ALA A 17 -13.28 1.06 13.82
C ALA A 17 -13.65 1.29 12.36
N TYR A 18 -13.77 2.57 12.01
CA TYR A 18 -14.02 3.01 10.64
C TYR A 18 -12.83 3.84 10.20
N TYR A 19 -12.00 3.26 9.35
CA TYR A 19 -10.80 3.94 8.83
C TYR A 19 -11.11 4.63 7.52
N SER A 20 -10.56 5.82 7.35
CA SER A 20 -10.52 6.53 6.07
C SER A 20 -9.07 6.59 5.63
N LEU A 21 -8.80 5.99 4.49
CA LEU A 21 -7.47 5.82 3.94
C LEU A 21 -7.31 6.75 2.74
N PHE A 22 -6.41 7.72 2.85
CA PHE A 22 -6.12 8.67 1.77
C PHE A 22 -4.80 8.32 1.12
N TRP A 23 -4.88 7.84 -0.12
CA TRP A 23 -3.71 7.43 -0.91
C TRP A 23 -3.03 8.62 -1.58
N SER A 24 -1.73 8.50 -1.81
CA SER A 24 -1.00 9.38 -2.70
C SER A 24 -1.43 9.12 -4.15
N GLN A 25 -1.00 10.01 -5.05
CA GLN A 25 -1.17 9.79 -6.48
C GLN A 25 -0.41 8.54 -6.91
N LEU A 26 -0.98 7.79 -7.85
CA LEU A 26 -0.31 6.63 -8.43
C LEU A 26 0.85 7.12 -9.31
N GLU A 27 2.05 6.58 -9.05
CA GLU A 27 3.27 6.99 -9.75
C GLU A 27 3.97 5.78 -10.35
N LYS A 28 4.60 5.98 -11.49
CA LYS A 28 5.44 4.96 -12.09
C LYS A 28 6.67 4.74 -11.22
N ALA A 29 7.02 3.48 -10.96
CA ALA A 29 8.13 3.14 -10.08
C ALA A 29 9.47 3.33 -10.79
N ASP A 30 10.26 4.24 -10.25
CA ASP A 30 11.61 4.57 -10.69
C ASP A 30 12.43 4.81 -9.42
N LYS A 31 13.50 4.08 -9.23
CA LYS A 31 14.31 4.17 -8.00
C LYS A 31 14.79 5.59 -7.73
N TYR A 32 15.18 6.32 -8.76
CA TYR A 32 15.64 7.70 -8.60
C TYR A 32 14.49 8.61 -8.15
N LYS A 33 13.34 8.51 -8.79
CA LYS A 33 12.18 9.32 -8.46
C LYS A 33 11.65 8.99 -7.05
N ILE A 34 11.67 7.72 -6.68
CA ILE A 34 11.30 7.29 -5.33
C ILE A 34 12.24 7.92 -4.30
N THR A 35 13.53 7.91 -4.56
CA THR A 35 14.53 8.50 -3.66
C THR A 35 14.29 9.98 -3.44
N THR A 36 13.83 10.72 -4.45
CA THR A 36 13.66 12.17 -4.39
C THR A 36 12.27 12.61 -3.95
N SER A 37 11.25 11.79 -4.10
CA SER A 37 9.86 12.22 -3.87
C SER A 37 9.09 11.44 -2.82
N VAL A 38 9.49 10.21 -2.47
CA VAL A 38 8.80 9.45 -1.43
C VAL A 38 9.41 9.78 -0.07
N PRO A 39 8.59 10.15 0.93
CA PRO A 39 9.15 10.49 2.24
C PRO A 39 9.65 9.25 3.00
N SER A 40 10.66 9.45 3.85
CA SER A 40 11.23 8.40 4.70
C SER A 40 10.49 8.32 6.04
N VAL A 41 9.19 8.12 5.97
CA VAL A 41 8.33 8.03 7.15
C VAL A 41 7.52 6.75 7.10
N SER A 42 6.96 6.37 8.23
CA SER A 42 6.15 5.15 8.33
C SER A 42 4.82 5.30 7.58
N GLY A 43 4.33 4.19 7.07
CA GLY A 43 3.07 4.17 6.36
C GLY A 43 2.76 2.81 5.77
N LEU A 44 1.92 2.85 4.77
CA LEU A 44 1.43 1.68 4.04
C LEU A 44 1.58 1.99 2.55
N TYR A 45 1.90 0.98 1.75
CA TYR A 45 2.03 1.20 0.31
C TYR A 45 1.50 0.01 -0.47
N GLU A 46 1.22 0.28 -1.76
CA GLU A 46 0.81 -0.72 -2.72
C GLU A 46 1.73 -0.69 -3.92
N ILE A 47 2.03 -1.87 -4.47
CA ILE A 47 2.76 -2.02 -5.72
C ILE A 47 1.83 -2.65 -6.74
N TYR A 48 1.81 -2.08 -7.93
CA TYR A 48 1.04 -2.58 -9.08
C TYR A 48 1.97 -2.88 -10.24
N TYR A 49 1.55 -3.76 -11.12
CA TYR A 49 2.20 -3.91 -12.42
C TYR A 49 1.17 -3.75 -13.53
N GLU A 50 1.61 -3.18 -14.65
CA GLU A 50 0.78 -3.01 -15.83
C GLU A 50 1.03 -4.18 -16.76
N ASP A 51 -0.01 -4.98 -17.04
CA ASP A 51 0.11 -6.16 -17.89
C ASP A 51 0.12 -5.80 -19.38
N ALA A 52 0.22 -6.82 -20.24
CA ALA A 52 0.26 -6.63 -21.69
C ALA A 52 -1.01 -6.00 -22.25
N GLU A 53 -2.12 -6.09 -21.54
CA GLU A 53 -3.40 -5.49 -21.91
C GLU A 53 -3.60 -4.10 -21.32
N LYS A 54 -2.54 -3.50 -20.74
CA LYS A 54 -2.56 -2.17 -20.15
C LYS A 54 -3.43 -2.06 -18.90
N ARG A 55 -3.63 -3.17 -18.19
CA ARG A 55 -4.39 -3.20 -16.94
C ARG A 55 -3.45 -3.22 -15.75
N LEU A 56 -3.85 -2.51 -14.69
CA LEU A 56 -3.09 -2.48 -13.45
C LEU A 56 -3.50 -3.66 -12.57
N ASN A 57 -2.52 -4.42 -12.13
CA ASN A 57 -2.70 -5.56 -11.24
C ASN A 57 -2.02 -5.26 -9.93
N LEU A 58 -2.74 -5.44 -8.82
CA LEU A 58 -2.18 -5.25 -7.50
C LEU A 58 -1.24 -6.41 -7.17
N LEU A 59 0.04 -6.08 -6.97
CA LEU A 59 1.05 -7.08 -6.65
C LEU A 59 1.24 -7.24 -5.15
N ASN A 60 1.21 -6.15 -4.40
CA ASN A 60 1.50 -6.18 -2.96
C ASN A 60 0.88 -5.02 -2.23
N VAL A 61 0.43 -5.28 -1.00
CA VAL A 61 0.05 -4.27 -0.01
C VAL A 61 0.94 -4.52 1.21
N ALA A 62 1.74 -3.56 1.59
CA ALA A 62 2.76 -3.79 2.62
C ALA A 62 2.92 -2.63 3.58
N ILE A 63 3.41 -2.97 4.77
CA ILE A 63 3.69 -2.04 5.85
C ILE A 63 5.13 -1.54 5.74
N ALA A 64 5.32 -0.22 5.86
CA ALA A 64 6.63 0.39 5.98
C ALA A 64 6.73 1.01 7.37
N TRP A 65 7.34 0.32 8.30
CA TRP A 65 7.52 0.81 9.66
C TRP A 65 8.99 1.13 9.94
N LEU A 66 9.84 0.12 9.88
CA LEU A 66 11.28 0.31 10.04
C LEU A 66 11.90 0.71 8.70
N GLY A 67 12.68 1.78 8.69
CA GLY A 67 13.30 2.29 7.47
C GLY A 67 12.41 3.19 6.60
N GLY A 68 11.10 3.19 6.84
CA GLY A 68 10.16 4.07 6.18
C GLY A 68 9.77 3.67 4.76
N LEU A 69 8.85 4.43 4.18
CA LEU A 69 8.26 4.18 2.86
C LEU A 69 9.31 4.15 1.74
N ARG A 70 10.18 5.15 1.71
CA ARG A 70 11.19 5.26 0.64
C ARG A 70 12.02 3.99 0.52
N SER A 71 12.58 3.55 1.64
CA SER A 71 13.45 2.37 1.68
C SER A 71 12.68 1.09 1.32
N GLN A 72 11.49 0.91 1.87
CA GLN A 72 10.70 -0.29 1.64
C GLN A 72 10.20 -0.40 0.20
N ILE A 73 9.73 0.70 -0.38
CA ILE A 73 9.26 0.68 -1.77
C ILE A 73 10.43 0.38 -2.71
N ARG A 74 11.59 1.01 -2.48
CA ARG A 74 12.78 0.73 -3.31
C ARG A 74 13.20 -0.73 -3.23
N SER A 75 13.13 -1.31 -2.05
CA SER A 75 13.47 -2.72 -1.84
C SER A 75 12.46 -3.64 -2.55
N ASP A 76 11.19 -3.33 -2.47
CA ASP A 76 10.14 -4.18 -3.05
C ASP A 76 10.10 -4.19 -4.57
N ILE A 77 10.52 -3.13 -5.23
CA ILE A 77 10.60 -3.11 -6.68
C ILE A 77 11.90 -3.71 -7.23
N ASP A 78 12.83 -4.06 -6.34
CA ASP A 78 14.07 -4.69 -6.72
C ASP A 78 13.86 -6.20 -6.86
N SER A 79 14.26 -6.76 -8.01
CA SER A 79 14.07 -8.18 -8.28
C SER A 79 15.02 -9.09 -7.50
N ASP A 80 16.11 -8.54 -6.98
CA ASP A 80 17.10 -9.31 -6.22
C ASP A 80 16.48 -9.89 -4.94
N GLY A 81 16.69 -11.18 -4.73
CA GLY A 81 16.19 -11.86 -3.53
C GLY A 81 14.72 -12.22 -3.56
N LYS A 82 14.03 -11.95 -4.66
CA LYS A 82 12.61 -12.31 -4.81
C LYS A 82 12.46 -13.73 -5.36
N SER A 83 11.26 -14.30 -5.19
CA SER A 83 10.93 -15.59 -5.82
C SER A 83 10.99 -15.46 -7.34
N ASP A 84 11.15 -16.57 -8.05
CA ASP A 84 11.24 -16.57 -9.51
C ASP A 84 9.98 -15.95 -10.14
N GLU A 85 8.81 -16.24 -9.60
CA GLU A 85 7.54 -15.72 -10.10
C GLU A 85 7.46 -14.19 -9.96
N VAL A 86 7.79 -13.67 -8.79
CA VAL A 86 7.78 -12.23 -8.53
C VAL A 86 8.88 -11.54 -9.34
N LYS A 87 10.05 -12.14 -9.40
CA LYS A 87 11.19 -11.61 -10.15
C LYS A 87 10.83 -11.41 -11.63
N GLU A 88 10.15 -12.37 -12.23
CA GLU A 88 9.70 -12.27 -13.62
C GLU A 88 8.78 -11.07 -13.82
N ILE A 89 7.82 -10.88 -12.92
CA ILE A 89 6.90 -9.74 -12.98
C ILE A 89 7.68 -8.42 -12.88
N LEU A 90 8.57 -8.31 -11.90
CA LEU A 90 9.33 -7.08 -11.67
C LEU A 90 10.25 -6.72 -12.83
N GLU A 91 10.77 -7.71 -13.53
CA GLU A 91 11.69 -7.49 -14.65
C GLU A 91 10.96 -7.29 -15.99
N THR A 92 9.73 -7.76 -16.13
CA THR A 92 9.00 -7.77 -17.40
C THR A 92 8.06 -6.58 -17.56
N TYR A 93 7.37 -6.19 -16.49
CA TYR A 93 6.29 -5.21 -16.57
C TYR A 93 6.66 -3.88 -15.95
N SER A 94 5.98 -2.81 -16.39
CA SER A 94 6.08 -1.50 -15.74
C SER A 94 5.40 -1.56 -14.39
N LEU A 95 6.07 -1.00 -13.39
CA LEU A 95 5.58 -1.01 -12.02
C LEU A 95 5.08 0.37 -11.61
N TYR A 96 4.06 0.39 -10.77
CA TYR A 96 3.49 1.60 -10.21
C TYR A 96 3.33 1.42 -8.71
N TYR A 97 3.29 2.53 -7.99
CA TYR A 97 3.10 2.51 -6.55
C TYR A 97 2.26 3.69 -6.08
N ARG A 98 1.67 3.52 -4.92
CA ARG A 98 1.07 4.60 -4.15
C ARG A 98 1.25 4.30 -2.68
N TYR A 99 1.14 5.32 -1.86
CA TYR A 99 1.37 5.16 -0.43
C TYR A 99 0.45 6.06 0.39
N THR A 100 0.36 5.76 1.67
CA THR A 100 -0.26 6.61 2.68
C THR A 100 0.67 6.68 3.88
N ILE A 101 0.50 7.71 4.71
CA ILE A 101 1.38 7.99 5.83
C ILE A 101 0.60 7.88 7.13
N SER A 102 1.20 7.26 8.12
CA SER A 102 0.64 7.25 9.47
C SER A 102 1.75 7.06 10.49
N PRO A 103 1.73 7.80 11.62
CA PRO A 103 2.66 7.57 12.73
C PRO A 103 2.20 6.44 13.64
N SER A 104 1.00 5.88 13.43
CA SER A 104 0.42 4.86 14.29
C SER A 104 0.61 3.47 13.68
N PHE A 105 1.45 2.64 14.30
CA PHE A 105 1.64 1.27 13.86
C PHE A 105 0.33 0.48 13.91
N ASP A 106 -0.48 0.69 14.94
CA ASP A 106 -1.76 -0.02 15.07
C ASP A 106 -2.71 0.32 13.93
N SER A 107 -2.80 1.59 13.55
CA SER A 107 -3.62 2.00 12.42
C SER A 107 -3.13 1.40 11.10
N ILE A 108 -1.81 1.43 10.89
CA ILE A 108 -1.20 0.82 9.69
C ILE A 108 -1.51 -0.68 9.65
N LYS A 109 -1.38 -1.34 10.78
CA LYS A 109 -1.61 -2.78 10.88
C LYS A 109 -3.07 -3.14 10.61
N ASP A 110 -4.01 -2.38 11.18
CA ASP A 110 -5.43 -2.60 10.98
C ASP A 110 -5.83 -2.42 9.51
N VAL A 111 -5.38 -1.34 8.89
CA VAL A 111 -5.67 -1.07 7.49
C VAL A 111 -5.02 -2.11 6.58
N ALA A 112 -3.76 -2.47 6.82
CA ALA A 112 -3.06 -3.48 6.03
C ALA A 112 -3.77 -4.83 6.12
N TRP A 113 -4.21 -5.22 7.31
CA TRP A 113 -4.96 -6.46 7.51
C TRP A 113 -6.23 -6.48 6.67
N PHE A 114 -7.02 -5.40 6.72
CA PHE A 114 -8.27 -5.30 5.96
C PHE A 114 -8.02 -5.39 4.45
N LEU A 115 -7.05 -4.65 3.94
CA LEU A 115 -6.74 -4.63 2.52
C LEU A 115 -6.22 -5.98 2.03
N ASN A 116 -5.35 -6.62 2.80
CA ASN A 116 -4.83 -7.94 2.43
C ASN A 116 -5.94 -8.99 2.40
N LYS A 117 -6.85 -8.97 3.36
CA LYS A 117 -8.00 -9.89 3.35
C LYS A 117 -8.95 -9.62 2.21
N THR A 118 -9.12 -8.37 1.84
CA THR A 118 -10.04 -7.97 0.77
C THR A 118 -9.49 -8.33 -0.60
N TYR A 119 -8.20 -8.09 -0.84
CA TYR A 119 -7.61 -8.24 -2.18
C TYR A 119 -6.86 -9.54 -2.40
N PHE A 120 -6.43 -10.21 -1.36
CA PHE A 120 -5.65 -11.45 -1.47
C PHE A 120 -6.31 -12.55 -0.64
N LYS A 121 -6.81 -13.59 -1.29
CA LYS A 121 -7.49 -14.71 -0.62
C LYS A 121 -6.57 -15.49 0.32
N ASP A 122 -5.31 -15.63 -0.08
CA ASP A 122 -4.32 -16.40 0.67
C ASP A 122 -3.32 -15.51 1.39
N ALA A 123 -3.79 -14.35 1.87
CA ALA A 123 -2.93 -13.40 2.55
C ALA A 123 -2.29 -14.01 3.79
N SER A 124 -0.98 -13.82 3.91
CA SER A 124 -0.21 -14.32 5.05
C SER A 124 -0.47 -13.52 6.33
N MET A 125 -0.97 -12.30 6.20
CA MET A 125 -1.27 -11.45 7.34
C MET A 125 -2.60 -11.86 7.96
N SER A 126 -2.53 -12.56 9.10
CA SER A 126 -3.71 -13.15 9.74
C SER A 126 -4.31 -12.31 10.87
N GLN A 127 -3.62 -11.27 11.32
CA GLN A 127 -4.02 -10.51 12.51
C GLN A 127 -3.93 -9.01 12.31
N HIS A 128 -4.94 -8.31 12.84
CA HIS A 128 -4.90 -6.86 13.00
C HIS A 128 -4.35 -6.50 14.40
N SER A 129 -4.43 -5.23 14.81
CA SER A 129 -3.84 -4.78 16.07
C SER A 129 -4.51 -5.37 17.32
N GLY A 130 -5.75 -5.81 17.20
CA GLY A 130 -6.52 -6.32 18.33
C GLY A 130 -7.28 -5.26 19.11
N ARG A 131 -7.14 -3.98 18.73
CA ARG A 131 -7.86 -2.88 19.40
C ARG A 131 -9.37 -2.94 19.16
N PHE A 132 -9.77 -3.46 18.00
CA PHE A 132 -11.17 -3.49 17.59
C PHE A 132 -11.54 -4.89 17.09
N GLU A 133 -12.78 -5.30 17.35
CA GLU A 133 -13.29 -6.58 16.85
C GLU A 133 -13.62 -6.50 15.36
N THR A 134 -14.13 -5.35 14.92
CA THR A 134 -14.56 -5.15 13.54
C THR A 134 -13.85 -3.93 12.96
N ILE A 135 -13.33 -4.07 11.75
CA ILE A 135 -12.58 -3.01 11.05
C ILE A 135 -13.19 -2.82 9.66
N TYR A 136 -13.52 -1.58 9.35
CA TYR A 136 -13.93 -1.16 8.01
C TYR A 136 -12.95 -0.12 7.48
N VAL A 137 -12.63 -0.20 6.20
CA VAL A 137 -11.73 0.75 5.54
C VAL A 137 -12.42 1.30 4.31
N LYS A 138 -12.43 2.63 4.20
CA LYS A 138 -12.89 3.33 3.01
C LYS A 138 -11.67 4.01 2.38
N GLU A 139 -11.45 3.74 1.11
CA GLU A 139 -10.28 4.25 0.38
C GLU A 139 -10.64 5.47 -0.45
N PHE A 140 -9.76 6.46 -0.43
CA PHE A 140 -9.85 7.67 -1.24
C PHE A 140 -8.53 7.84 -1.99
N ALA A 141 -8.62 8.15 -3.28
CA ALA A 141 -7.43 8.35 -4.10
C ALA A 141 -7.68 9.46 -5.10
N PRO A 142 -6.64 10.25 -5.47
CA PRO A 142 -6.77 11.28 -6.49
C PRO A 142 -6.92 10.68 -7.90
N ASP A 143 -6.50 9.42 -8.08
CA ASP A 143 -6.56 8.74 -9.36
C ASP A 143 -7.76 7.80 -9.43
N LYS A 144 -8.27 7.59 -10.66
CA LYS A 144 -9.23 6.54 -10.91
C LYS A 144 -8.47 5.29 -11.31
N ILE A 145 -8.62 4.22 -10.51
CA ILE A 145 -7.97 2.95 -10.79
C ILE A 145 -9.05 1.95 -11.19
N HIS A 146 -8.82 1.31 -12.35
CA HIS A 146 -9.68 0.23 -12.81
C HIS A 146 -9.12 -1.10 -12.32
N TRP A 147 -9.87 -1.75 -11.45
CA TRP A 147 -9.46 -3.04 -10.88
C TRP A 147 -9.68 -4.16 -11.90
N VAL A 148 -8.79 -5.10 -11.85
CA VAL A 148 -8.84 -6.29 -12.72
C VAL A 148 -9.30 -7.49 -11.92
#